data_3906e5082be34d00997c2041942ebfba
#
_entry.id   3906e5082be34d00997c2041942ebfba
#
_cell.length_a   1.000
_cell.length_b   1.000
_cell.length_c   1.000
_cell.angle_alpha   90.00
_cell.angle_beta   90.00
_cell.angle_gamma   90.00
#
_symmetry.space_group_name_H-M   'P 1'
#
loop_
_entity.id
_entity.type
_entity.pdbx_description
1 polymer ?
#
loop_
_entity_poly.entity_id
_entity_poly.type
_entity_poly.pdbx_seq_one_letter_code
_entity_poly.pdbx_strand_id
1 'polypeptide(L)'
;MGSGIAAAIARRVHPARLVLCSAFTSFRDAACVLGFPRSWSPALPKIWNAKESLRQCSFPILIVHCERDRAFPVRMAAELATNCGANAEFVMVADQAHNEAFYRPQLSYWDHILSRLLP
;
A
#
# COMPACT_ATOMS: atom_id res chain seq x y z
N MET A 1 -9.37 0.82 -1.77
CA MET A 1 -9.04 2.06 -2.52
C MET A 1 -8.39 3.13 -1.64
N GLY A 2 -8.62 3.15 -0.34
CA GLY A 2 -8.09 4.16 0.60
C GLY A 2 -6.58 4.40 0.54
N SER A 3 -5.77 3.36 0.31
CA SER A 3 -4.31 3.48 0.21
C SER A 3 -3.84 4.39 -0.94
N GLY A 4 -4.49 4.34 -2.09
CA GLY A 4 -4.17 5.21 -3.22
C GLY A 4 -4.50 6.68 -2.96
N ILE A 5 -5.63 6.94 -2.29
CA ILE A 5 -6.04 8.28 -1.87
C ILE A 5 -5.08 8.80 -0.78
N ALA A 6 -4.78 7.97 0.22
CA ALA A 6 -3.85 8.33 1.29
C ALA A 6 -2.46 8.70 0.75
N ALA A 7 -1.92 7.92 -0.20
CA ALA A 7 -0.66 8.22 -0.85
C ALA A 7 -0.69 9.57 -1.60
N ALA A 8 -1.78 9.86 -2.33
CA ALA A 8 -1.94 11.11 -3.05
C ALA A 8 -2.03 12.33 -2.12
N ILE A 9 -2.71 12.19 -0.99
CA ILE A 9 -2.83 13.24 0.04
C ILE A 9 -1.50 13.42 0.78
N ALA A 10 -0.83 12.33 1.18
CA ALA A 10 0.42 12.37 1.92
C ALA A 10 1.51 13.19 1.20
N ARG A 11 1.56 13.09 -0.13
CA ARG A 11 2.46 13.92 -0.94
C ARG A 11 2.25 15.44 -0.74
N ARG A 12 1.01 15.86 -0.45
CA ARG A 12 0.65 17.28 -0.27
C ARG A 12 0.82 17.76 1.17
N VAL A 13 0.45 16.91 2.13
CA VAL A 13 0.41 17.32 3.54
C VAL A 13 1.70 17.00 4.31
N HIS A 14 2.60 16.20 3.74
CA HIS A 14 3.87 15.79 4.34
C HIS A 14 3.70 15.32 5.79
N PRO A 15 3.00 14.18 6.01
CA PRO A 15 2.75 13.68 7.34
C PRO A 15 4.06 13.27 8.03
N ALA A 16 4.08 13.27 9.36
CA ALA A 16 5.23 12.76 10.12
C ALA A 16 5.53 11.28 9.81
N ARG A 17 4.49 10.49 9.53
CA ARG A 17 4.57 9.07 9.13
C ARG A 17 3.35 8.69 8.30
N LEU A 18 3.49 7.67 7.45
CA LEU A 18 2.39 7.11 6.65
C LEU A 18 2.34 5.61 6.83
N VAL A 19 1.16 5.08 7.13
CA VAL A 19 0.91 3.63 7.11
C VAL A 19 -0.06 3.31 5.99
N LEU A 20 0.33 2.38 5.12
CA LEU A 20 -0.49 1.88 4.02
C LEU A 20 -0.76 0.41 4.22
N CYS A 21 -2.02 0.05 4.32
CA CYS A 21 -2.45 -1.33 4.45
C CYS A 21 -3.15 -1.80 3.16
N SER A 22 -2.82 -3.02 2.72
CA SER A 22 -3.34 -3.62 1.47
C SER A 22 -3.21 -2.66 0.27
N ALA A 23 -2.01 -2.07 0.12
CA ALA A 23 -1.74 -1.05 -0.89
C ALA A 23 -1.61 -1.64 -2.29
N PHE A 24 -2.04 -0.87 -3.28
CA PHE A 24 -1.83 -1.14 -4.70
C PHE A 24 -0.94 -0.07 -5.34
N THR A 25 -0.27 -0.40 -6.43
CA THR A 25 0.68 0.49 -7.13
C THR A 25 0.02 1.68 -7.81
N SER A 26 -1.07 1.43 -8.54
CA SER A 26 -1.87 2.46 -9.22
C SER A 26 -3.29 1.97 -9.46
N PHE A 27 -4.22 2.90 -9.73
CA PHE A 27 -5.59 2.53 -10.10
C PHE A 27 -5.64 1.64 -11.35
N ARG A 28 -4.80 1.91 -12.34
CA ARG A 28 -4.71 1.10 -13.57
C ARG A 28 -4.25 -0.32 -13.30
N ASP A 29 -3.22 -0.48 -12.46
CA ASP A 29 -2.71 -1.80 -12.09
C ASP A 29 -3.73 -2.57 -11.26
N ALA A 30 -4.40 -1.90 -10.33
CA ALA A 30 -5.47 -2.49 -9.53
C ALA A 30 -6.63 -2.99 -10.41
N ALA A 31 -7.07 -2.19 -11.38
CA ALA A 31 -8.10 -2.58 -12.34
C ALA A 31 -7.69 -3.82 -13.14
N CYS A 32 -6.43 -3.87 -13.62
CA CYS A 32 -5.93 -5.02 -14.37
C CYS A 32 -5.88 -6.30 -13.54
N VAL A 33 -5.53 -6.19 -12.26
CA VAL A 33 -5.55 -7.35 -11.35
C VAL A 33 -6.97 -7.85 -11.11
N LEU A 34 -7.94 -6.94 -11.08
CA LEU A 34 -9.36 -7.27 -10.92
C LEU A 34 -10.05 -7.71 -12.22
N GLY A 35 -9.29 -7.92 -13.31
CA GLY A 35 -9.78 -8.50 -14.56
C GLY A 35 -9.95 -7.53 -15.71
N PHE A 36 -9.62 -6.25 -15.56
CA PHE A 36 -9.66 -5.31 -16.69
C PHE A 36 -8.54 -5.61 -17.67
N PRO A 37 -8.81 -5.68 -19.00
CA PRO A 37 -7.79 -5.99 -20.00
C PRO A 37 -6.63 -4.99 -19.97
N ARG A 38 -5.40 -5.49 -19.83
CA ARG A 38 -4.19 -4.66 -19.75
C ARG A 38 -4.00 -3.76 -20.97
N SER A 39 -4.38 -4.26 -22.17
CA SER A 39 -4.33 -3.49 -23.42
C SER A 39 -5.20 -2.24 -23.40
N TRP A 40 -6.26 -2.23 -22.61
CA TRP A 40 -7.20 -1.11 -22.49
C TRP A 40 -6.91 -0.22 -21.28
N SER A 41 -5.96 -0.60 -20.42
CA SER A 41 -5.62 0.19 -19.24
C SER A 41 -5.20 1.64 -19.53
N PRO A 42 -4.62 1.98 -20.71
CA PRO A 42 -4.36 3.40 -21.05
C PRO A 42 -5.61 4.27 -21.11
N ALA A 43 -6.80 3.69 -21.40
CA ALA A 43 -8.07 4.41 -21.42
C ALA A 43 -8.59 4.76 -20.02
N LEU A 44 -8.10 4.08 -18.97
CA LEU A 44 -8.46 4.40 -17.59
C LEU A 44 -7.79 5.68 -17.10
N PRO A 45 -8.43 6.44 -16.20
CA PRO A 45 -7.85 7.65 -15.65
C PRO A 45 -6.53 7.37 -14.89
N LYS A 46 -5.60 8.31 -14.97
CA LYS A 46 -4.33 8.28 -14.22
C LYS A 46 -4.52 8.83 -12.81
N ILE A 47 -5.33 8.17 -12.00
CA ILE A 47 -5.60 8.56 -10.63
C ILE A 47 -4.97 7.57 -9.65
N TRP A 48 -4.79 7.97 -8.41
CA TRP A 48 -4.30 7.13 -7.31
C TRP A 48 -3.06 6.32 -7.67
N ASN A 49 -2.09 6.98 -8.30
CA ASN A 49 -0.81 6.39 -8.60
C ASN A 49 0.10 6.52 -7.36
N ALA A 50 0.04 5.51 -6.49
CA ALA A 50 0.82 5.48 -5.26
C ALA A 50 2.32 5.44 -5.53
N LYS A 51 2.77 4.74 -6.57
CA LYS A 51 4.18 4.70 -6.97
C LYS A 51 4.72 6.09 -7.27
N GLU A 52 4.01 6.87 -8.06
CA GLU A 52 4.43 8.22 -8.40
C GLU A 52 4.31 9.18 -7.22
N SER A 53 3.21 9.04 -6.44
CA SER A 53 2.97 9.91 -5.29
C SER A 53 4.03 9.76 -4.20
N LEU A 54 4.55 8.56 -3.97
CA LEU A 54 5.46 8.25 -2.87
C LEU A 54 6.94 8.20 -3.27
N ARG A 55 7.24 8.24 -4.56
CA ARG A 55 8.62 8.09 -5.08
C ARG A 55 9.62 9.09 -4.51
N GLN A 56 9.17 10.30 -4.18
CA GLN A 56 10.02 11.40 -3.72
C GLN A 56 9.67 11.84 -2.30
N CYS A 57 8.93 11.02 -1.55
CA CYS A 57 8.57 11.34 -0.19
C CYS A 57 9.76 11.11 0.74
N SER A 58 9.99 12.07 1.66
CA SER A 58 11.07 12.01 2.64
C SER A 58 10.64 11.51 4.02
N PHE A 59 9.33 11.35 4.24
CA PHE A 59 8.80 10.85 5.51
C PHE A 59 8.79 9.31 5.56
N PRO A 60 8.86 8.71 6.76
CA PRO A 60 8.80 7.26 6.93
C PRO A 60 7.46 6.67 6.47
N ILE A 61 7.53 5.55 5.74
CA ILE A 61 6.37 4.86 5.19
C ILE A 61 6.41 3.41 5.68
N LEU A 62 5.34 2.96 6.32
CA LEU A 62 5.12 1.55 6.64
C LEU A 62 4.08 0.97 5.69
N ILE A 63 4.44 -0.08 4.97
CA ILE A 63 3.55 -0.79 4.05
C ILE A 63 3.26 -2.16 4.65
N VAL A 64 2.00 -2.40 5.01
CA VAL A 64 1.54 -3.68 5.57
C VAL A 64 0.65 -4.38 4.57
N HIS A 65 0.91 -5.65 4.31
CA HIS A 65 0.14 -6.42 3.33
C HIS A 65 -0.07 -7.86 3.76
N CYS A 66 -1.26 -8.38 3.54
CA CYS A 66 -1.59 -9.76 3.85
C CYS A 66 -1.06 -10.70 2.74
N GLU A 67 -0.42 -11.78 3.12
CA GLU A 67 0.23 -12.72 2.19
C GLU A 67 -0.76 -13.34 1.20
N ARG A 68 -1.96 -13.72 1.69
CA ARG A 68 -3.01 -14.36 0.91
C ARG A 68 -4.04 -13.39 0.32
N ASP A 69 -3.63 -12.14 0.15
CA ASP A 69 -4.49 -11.12 -0.48
C ASP A 69 -4.75 -11.48 -1.95
N ARG A 70 -6.01 -11.87 -2.24
CA ARG A 70 -6.44 -12.20 -3.59
C ARG A 70 -6.98 -11.01 -4.37
N ALA A 71 -7.32 -9.92 -3.68
CA ALA A 71 -7.78 -8.70 -4.33
C ALA A 71 -6.60 -7.91 -4.91
N PHE A 72 -5.54 -7.75 -4.09
CA PHE A 72 -4.30 -7.09 -4.52
C PHE A 72 -3.12 -7.99 -4.14
N PRO A 73 -2.43 -8.58 -5.12
CA PRO A 73 -1.31 -9.47 -4.85
C PRO A 73 -0.21 -8.78 -4.04
N VAL A 74 0.38 -9.48 -3.08
CA VAL A 74 1.44 -8.97 -2.20
C VAL A 74 2.62 -8.33 -2.96
N ARG A 75 2.88 -8.79 -4.20
CA ARG A 75 3.91 -8.20 -5.06
C ARG A 75 3.70 -6.70 -5.34
N MET A 76 2.45 -6.21 -5.32
CA MET A 76 2.17 -4.78 -5.52
C MET A 76 2.69 -3.95 -4.35
N ALA A 77 2.52 -4.43 -3.13
CA ALA A 77 3.05 -3.78 -1.93
C ALA A 77 4.58 -3.83 -1.89
N ALA A 78 5.18 -4.96 -2.23
CA ALA A 78 6.63 -5.12 -2.32
C ALA A 78 7.24 -4.17 -3.38
N GLU A 79 6.61 -4.08 -4.56
CA GLU A 79 7.00 -3.15 -5.61
C GLU A 79 6.91 -1.69 -5.14
N LEU A 80 5.85 -1.35 -4.42
CA LEU A 80 5.67 -0.01 -3.87
C LEU A 80 6.75 0.33 -2.84
N ALA A 81 7.07 -0.61 -1.94
CA ALA A 81 8.15 -0.44 -0.97
C ALA A 81 9.51 -0.21 -1.64
N THR A 82 9.83 -1.03 -2.64
CA THR A 82 11.06 -0.87 -3.43
C THR A 82 11.12 0.51 -4.10
N ASN A 83 10.00 0.98 -4.63
CA ASN A 83 9.90 2.29 -5.28
C ASN A 83 10.10 3.46 -4.31
N CYS A 84 9.73 3.31 -3.04
CA CYS A 84 9.93 4.31 -1.98
C CYS A 84 11.36 4.30 -1.41
N GLY A 85 12.13 3.25 -1.67
CA GLY A 85 13.53 3.13 -1.22
C GLY A 85 13.67 3.05 0.29
N ALA A 86 14.72 3.68 0.82
CA ALA A 86 15.07 3.61 2.24
C ALA A 86 14.03 4.20 3.20
N ASN A 87 13.06 4.96 2.71
CA ASN A 87 12.00 5.54 3.52
C ASN A 87 10.84 4.57 3.79
N ALA A 88 10.82 3.41 3.12
CA ALA A 88 9.75 2.44 3.26
C ALA A 88 10.21 1.17 3.99
N GLU A 89 9.40 0.77 4.95
CA GLU A 89 9.46 -0.56 5.57
C GLU A 89 8.28 -1.39 5.06
N PHE A 90 8.53 -2.64 4.67
CA PHE A 90 7.50 -3.56 4.22
C PHE A 90 7.30 -4.69 5.24
N VAL A 91 6.06 -4.87 5.68
CA VAL A 91 5.65 -5.94 6.59
C VAL A 91 4.60 -6.81 5.90
N MET A 92 4.94 -8.08 5.70
CA MET A 92 4.01 -9.08 5.22
C MET A 92 3.37 -9.80 6.40
N VAL A 93 2.03 -9.86 6.42
CA VAL A 93 1.27 -10.61 7.43
C VAL A 93 0.96 -11.98 6.87
N ALA A 94 1.62 -13.00 7.43
CA ALA A 94 1.47 -14.38 6.99
C ALA A 94 0.03 -14.91 7.18
N ASP A 95 -0.38 -15.80 6.29
CA ASP A 95 -1.63 -16.58 6.38
C ASP A 95 -2.93 -15.77 6.43
N GLN A 96 -2.91 -14.46 6.17
CA GLN A 96 -4.10 -13.61 6.19
C GLN A 96 -4.57 -13.23 4.77
N ALA A 97 -5.88 -13.19 4.57
CA ALA A 97 -6.52 -12.70 3.36
C ALA A 97 -6.66 -11.17 3.35
N HIS A 98 -7.19 -10.61 2.26
CA HIS A 98 -7.38 -9.17 2.09
C HIS A 98 -8.11 -8.53 3.28
N ASN A 99 -7.48 -7.57 3.92
CA ASN A 99 -7.97 -6.85 5.11
C ASN A 99 -8.30 -7.72 6.33
N GLU A 100 -8.09 -9.03 6.29
CA GLU A 100 -8.42 -9.92 7.40
C GLU A 100 -7.70 -9.53 8.69
N ALA A 101 -6.46 -9.10 8.57
CA ALA A 101 -5.66 -8.65 9.69
C ALA A 101 -6.29 -7.48 10.48
N PHE A 102 -7.07 -6.61 9.83
CA PHE A 102 -7.76 -5.51 10.52
C PHE A 102 -8.82 -5.95 11.51
N TYR A 103 -9.40 -7.11 11.29
CA TYR A 103 -10.43 -7.69 12.16
C TYR A 103 -9.85 -8.61 13.23
N ARG A 104 -8.52 -8.67 13.33
CA ARG A 104 -7.81 -9.54 14.28
C ARG A 104 -6.84 -8.72 15.14
N PRO A 105 -7.34 -7.96 16.13
CA PRO A 105 -6.52 -7.08 16.97
C PRO A 105 -5.50 -7.83 17.84
N GLN A 106 -5.68 -9.15 18.04
CA GLN A 106 -4.77 -10.01 18.78
C GLN A 106 -3.49 -10.37 18.01
N LEU A 107 -3.40 -10.05 16.70
CA LEU A 107 -2.20 -10.36 15.93
C LEU A 107 -1.07 -9.40 16.29
N SER A 108 0.12 -9.94 16.48
CA SER A 108 1.33 -9.19 16.87
C SER A 108 1.76 -8.11 15.86
N TYR A 109 1.29 -8.18 14.61
CA TYR A 109 1.60 -7.15 13.63
C TYR A 109 1.03 -5.76 14.02
N TRP A 110 -0.07 -5.72 14.82
CA TRP A 110 -0.58 -4.47 15.36
C TRP A 110 0.40 -3.81 16.31
N ASP A 111 1.10 -4.59 17.13
CA ASP A 111 2.16 -4.08 18.00
C ASP A 111 3.28 -3.45 17.16
N HIS A 112 3.63 -4.10 16.04
CA HIS A 112 4.61 -3.58 15.10
C HIS A 112 4.16 -2.25 14.47
N ILE A 113 2.89 -2.18 14.02
CA ILE A 113 2.32 -0.93 13.46
C ILE A 113 2.32 0.17 14.53
N LEU A 114 1.84 -0.13 15.73
CA LEU A 114 1.75 0.86 16.81
C LEU A 114 3.13 1.36 17.24
N SER A 115 4.13 0.49 17.34
CA SER A 115 5.51 0.88 17.65
C SER A 115 6.14 1.81 16.60
N ARG A 116 5.63 1.80 15.37
CA ARG A 116 6.07 2.70 14.29
C ARG A 116 5.28 4.00 14.21
N LEU A 117 4.07 4.02 14.76
CA LEU A 117 3.21 5.22 14.76
C LEU A 117 3.44 6.10 15.98
N LEU A 118 3.72 5.50 17.13
CA LEU A 118 3.94 6.21 18.36
C LEU A 118 5.39 6.74 18.42
N PRO A 119 5.59 7.93 19.03
CA PRO A 119 6.92 8.50 19.22
C PRO A 119 7.80 7.67 20.13
#